data_b508e305306824e4a33456355eb31f5e
#
_entry.id   b508e305306824e4a33456355eb31f5e
#
_cell.length_a   1.000
_cell.length_b   1.000
_cell.length_c   1.000
_cell.angle_alpha   90.00
_cell.angle_beta   90.00
_cell.angle_gamma   90.00
#
_symmetry.space_group_name_H-M   'P 1'
#
loop_
_entity.id
_entity.type
_entity.pdbx_description
1 polymer ?
#
loop_
_entity_poly.entity_id
_entity_poly.type
_entity_poly.pdbx_seq_one_letter_code
_entity_poly.pdbx_strand_id
1 'polypeptide(L)'
;FGKQFGIRPSKEILESLLDEDANIKSILNDLESWTIVVYRKYLNAWGLHAGSDINLEELLQISSSQVQNTNDLIIQNIPFQNPVIAKQHYHTTGTLRWFEIYFVFTNDLQYFISTKSSKINAGQMIIVLKKKEEAREDVHDAIRSVTNLTKQLDHPVLFGFPENDQQLIQEAQELSALEKI
;
A
#
# COMPACT_ATOMS: atom_id res chain seq x y z
N PHE A 1 0.21 18.14 -21.29
CA PHE A 1 1.23 19.02 -20.66
C PHE A 1 1.80 18.39 -19.37
N GLY A 2 0.99 17.92 -18.42
CA GLY A 2 1.48 17.40 -17.12
C GLY A 2 2.40 16.15 -17.19
N LYS A 3 2.22 15.29 -18.16
CA LYS A 3 3.06 14.07 -18.30
C LYS A 3 4.51 14.37 -18.72
N GLN A 4 4.76 15.45 -19.46
CA GLN A 4 6.11 15.79 -19.91
C GLN A 4 6.99 16.41 -18.82
N PHE A 5 6.40 17.07 -17.83
CA PHE A 5 7.13 17.80 -16.79
C PHE A 5 7.01 17.18 -15.39
N GLY A 6 6.35 16.03 -15.25
CA GLY A 6 6.16 15.37 -13.96
C GLY A 6 5.26 16.11 -12.97
N ILE A 7 4.62 17.20 -13.42
CA ILE A 7 3.70 18.00 -12.59
C ILE A 7 2.32 17.34 -12.61
N ARG A 8 1.84 16.96 -11.41
CA ARG A 8 0.51 16.41 -11.25
C ARG A 8 -0.49 17.58 -11.12
N PRO A 9 -1.51 17.68 -11.95
CA PRO A 9 -2.52 18.76 -11.87
C PRO A 9 -3.46 18.49 -10.68
N SER A 10 -2.92 18.64 -9.47
CA SER A 10 -3.70 18.62 -8.24
C SER A 10 -4.51 19.92 -8.11
N LYS A 11 -5.51 19.91 -7.22
CA LYS A 11 -6.36 21.08 -7.00
C LYS A 11 -5.52 22.29 -6.57
N GLU A 12 -4.55 22.09 -5.68
CA GLU A 12 -3.67 23.14 -5.15
C GLU A 12 -2.81 23.76 -6.25
N ILE A 13 -2.30 22.95 -7.18
CA ILE A 13 -1.51 23.45 -8.31
C ILE A 13 -2.39 24.20 -9.29
N LEU A 14 -3.61 23.72 -9.57
CA LEU A 14 -4.53 24.41 -10.44
C LEU A 14 -4.98 25.76 -9.84
N GLU A 15 -5.22 25.81 -8.53
CA GLU A 15 -5.52 27.04 -7.80
C GLU A 15 -4.36 28.05 -7.84
N SER A 16 -3.12 27.58 -7.81
CA SER A 16 -1.94 28.45 -7.88
C SER A 16 -1.65 29.02 -9.27
N LEU A 17 -2.21 28.44 -10.32
CA LEU A 17 -1.99 28.83 -11.72
C LEU A 17 -3.07 29.77 -12.29
N LEU A 18 -4.16 29.93 -11.58
CA LEU A 18 -5.28 30.76 -12.00
C LEU A 18 -5.44 31.97 -11.08
N ASP A 19 -6.08 33.03 -11.57
CA ASP A 19 -6.32 34.25 -10.80
C ASP A 19 -7.24 33.97 -9.62
N GLU A 20 -7.09 34.72 -8.52
CA GLU A 20 -7.80 34.53 -7.25
C GLU A 20 -9.35 34.57 -7.38
N ASP A 21 -9.88 35.18 -8.46
CA ASP A 21 -11.32 35.29 -8.73
C ASP A 21 -11.90 34.03 -9.42
N ALA A 22 -11.10 33.10 -9.86
CA ALA A 22 -11.59 31.94 -10.60
C ALA A 22 -12.11 30.86 -9.65
N ASN A 23 -13.41 30.57 -9.72
CA ASN A 23 -13.99 29.44 -8.99
C ASN A 23 -13.62 28.10 -9.65
N ILE A 24 -12.41 27.63 -9.41
CA ILE A 24 -11.83 26.42 -10.01
C ILE A 24 -12.70 25.20 -9.72
N LYS A 25 -13.28 25.10 -8.53
CA LYS A 25 -14.14 23.98 -8.16
C LYS A 25 -15.37 23.88 -9.05
N SER A 26 -16.01 25.01 -9.37
CA SER A 26 -17.14 25.03 -10.30
C SER A 26 -16.71 24.64 -11.71
N ILE A 27 -15.60 25.19 -12.18
CA ILE A 27 -15.07 24.90 -13.53
C ILE A 27 -14.73 23.42 -13.67
N LEU A 28 -14.07 22.82 -12.67
CA LEU A 28 -13.72 21.39 -12.70
C LEU A 28 -14.96 20.51 -12.67
N ASN A 29 -15.98 20.86 -11.88
CA ASN A 29 -17.25 20.13 -11.87
C ASN A 29 -17.98 20.20 -13.21
N ASP A 30 -17.97 21.37 -13.85
CA ASP A 30 -18.59 21.54 -15.19
C ASP A 30 -17.84 20.71 -16.24
N LEU A 31 -16.51 20.76 -16.23
CA LEU A 31 -15.68 19.97 -17.15
C LEU A 31 -15.81 18.45 -16.89
N GLU A 32 -15.99 18.03 -15.65
CA GLU A 32 -16.27 16.64 -15.29
C GLU A 32 -17.66 16.21 -15.77
N SER A 33 -18.67 17.06 -15.58
CA SER A 33 -20.03 16.80 -16.09
C SER A 33 -20.09 16.69 -17.62
N TRP A 34 -19.21 17.38 -18.32
CA TRP A 34 -19.04 17.27 -19.76
C TRP A 34 -18.11 16.14 -20.20
N THR A 35 -17.65 15.34 -19.27
CA THR A 35 -16.74 14.21 -19.55
C THR A 35 -15.42 14.62 -20.22
N ILE A 36 -14.97 15.87 -20.03
CA ILE A 36 -13.71 16.38 -20.57
C ILE A 36 -12.54 16.05 -19.64
N VAL A 37 -12.76 16.13 -18.35
CA VAL A 37 -11.77 15.78 -17.33
C VAL A 37 -12.33 14.72 -16.39
N VAL A 38 -11.41 13.96 -15.77
CA VAL A 38 -11.73 12.96 -14.75
C VAL A 38 -10.77 13.13 -13.57
N TYR A 39 -11.31 13.08 -12.37
CA TYR A 39 -10.49 13.08 -11.16
C TYR A 39 -9.97 11.68 -10.88
N ARG A 40 -8.66 11.51 -10.88
CA ARG A 40 -8.00 10.25 -10.60
C ARG A 40 -7.54 10.20 -9.15
N LYS A 41 -8.29 9.53 -8.30
CA LYS A 41 -8.02 9.43 -6.84
C LYS A 41 -6.62 8.92 -6.53
N TYR A 42 -6.14 7.90 -7.25
CA TYR A 42 -4.81 7.31 -7.05
C TYR A 42 -3.65 8.26 -7.37
N LEU A 43 -3.89 9.30 -8.20
CA LEU A 43 -2.90 10.34 -8.49
C LEU A 43 -3.12 11.61 -7.67
N ASN A 44 -4.27 11.72 -6.98
CA ASN A 44 -4.77 12.95 -6.37
C ASN A 44 -4.71 14.14 -7.37
N ALA A 45 -5.14 13.89 -8.60
CA ALA A 45 -4.99 14.83 -9.70
C ALA A 45 -6.08 14.69 -10.75
N TRP A 46 -6.36 15.79 -11.45
CA TRP A 46 -7.25 15.80 -12.60
C TRP A 46 -6.53 15.37 -13.87
N GLY A 47 -7.20 14.67 -14.75
CA GLY A 47 -6.69 14.25 -16.05
C GLY A 47 -7.71 14.49 -17.16
N LEU A 48 -7.23 14.61 -18.39
CA LEU A 48 -8.12 14.64 -19.55
C LEU A 48 -8.74 13.26 -19.74
N HIS A 49 -10.03 13.21 -20.03
CA HIS A 49 -10.71 11.97 -20.43
C HIS A 49 -10.18 11.53 -21.80
N ALA A 50 -9.65 10.33 -21.84
CA ALA A 50 -8.95 9.83 -23.05
C ALA A 50 -9.89 9.17 -24.08
N GLY A 51 -11.21 9.41 -23.97
CA GLY A 51 -12.18 8.87 -24.93
C GLY A 51 -12.46 7.37 -24.80
N SER A 52 -12.13 6.76 -23.67
CA SER A 52 -12.55 5.37 -23.38
C SER A 52 -13.99 5.39 -22.88
N ASP A 53 -14.86 4.60 -23.50
CA ASP A 53 -16.25 4.41 -23.06
C ASP A 53 -16.37 3.68 -21.71
N ILE A 54 -15.24 3.28 -21.14
CA ILE A 54 -15.18 2.55 -19.88
C ILE A 54 -14.92 3.52 -18.74
N ASN A 55 -15.91 3.73 -17.88
CA ASN A 55 -15.75 4.43 -16.62
C ASN A 55 -15.04 3.51 -15.59
N LEU A 56 -13.70 3.58 -15.56
CA LEU A 56 -12.89 2.76 -14.70
C LEU A 56 -13.22 2.95 -13.21
N GLU A 57 -13.61 4.17 -12.81
CA GLU A 57 -13.96 4.45 -11.42
C GLU A 57 -15.29 3.79 -11.01
N GLU A 58 -16.27 3.77 -11.90
CA GLU A 58 -17.53 3.08 -11.66
C GLU A 58 -17.32 1.56 -11.59
N LEU A 59 -16.52 1.00 -12.48
CA LEU A 59 -16.13 -0.41 -12.44
C LEU A 59 -15.36 -0.76 -11.16
N LEU A 60 -14.45 0.10 -10.72
CA LEU A 60 -13.72 -0.07 -9.46
C LEU A 60 -14.66 -0.04 -8.24
N GLN A 61 -15.66 0.86 -8.23
CA GLN A 61 -16.65 0.90 -7.15
C GLN A 61 -17.50 -0.37 -7.11
N ILE A 62 -17.95 -0.84 -8.27
CA ILE A 62 -18.74 -2.09 -8.37
C ILE A 62 -17.87 -3.27 -7.94
N SER A 63 -16.66 -3.40 -8.47
CA SER A 63 -15.75 -4.50 -8.13
C SER A 63 -15.31 -4.47 -6.68
N SER A 64 -14.99 -3.31 -6.12
CA SER A 64 -14.60 -3.19 -4.72
C SER A 64 -15.72 -3.57 -3.75
N SER A 65 -16.98 -3.32 -4.11
CA SER A 65 -18.13 -3.76 -3.31
C SER A 65 -18.34 -5.28 -3.33
N GLN A 66 -17.87 -5.96 -4.38
CA GLN A 66 -17.98 -7.41 -4.56
C GLN A 66 -16.78 -8.20 -4.03
N VAL A 67 -15.63 -7.53 -3.84
CA VAL A 67 -14.44 -8.16 -3.28
C VAL A 67 -14.61 -8.32 -1.78
N GLN A 68 -14.68 -9.57 -1.33
CA GLN A 68 -14.47 -9.86 0.08
C GLN A 68 -13.02 -9.51 0.41
N ASN A 69 -12.80 -8.34 1.01
CA ASN A 69 -11.49 -7.86 1.45
C ASN A 69 -10.99 -8.72 2.62
N THR A 70 -10.56 -9.93 2.34
CA THR A 70 -9.86 -10.75 3.32
C THR A 70 -8.42 -10.25 3.46
N ASN A 71 -7.87 -10.29 4.66
CA ASN A 71 -6.48 -9.90 4.92
C ASN A 71 -5.50 -10.59 3.96
N ASP A 72 -5.75 -11.86 3.63
CA ASP A 72 -4.90 -12.64 2.73
C ASP A 72 -4.85 -12.08 1.31
N LEU A 73 -5.98 -11.64 0.75
CA LEU A 73 -6.03 -11.04 -0.58
C LEU A 73 -5.30 -9.69 -0.62
N ILE A 74 -5.44 -8.89 0.43
CA ILE A 74 -4.71 -7.63 0.54
C ILE A 74 -3.20 -7.89 0.57
N ILE A 75 -2.75 -8.84 1.40
CA ILE A 75 -1.33 -9.19 1.52
C ILE A 75 -0.76 -9.72 0.21
N GLN A 76 -1.49 -10.56 -0.53
CA GLN A 76 -1.04 -11.12 -1.82
C GLN A 76 -0.77 -10.04 -2.86
N ASN A 77 -1.52 -8.95 -2.82
CA ASN A 77 -1.40 -7.85 -3.77
C ASN A 77 -0.40 -6.76 -3.36
N ILE A 78 0.26 -6.92 -2.21
CA ILE A 78 1.35 -6.02 -1.84
C ILE A 78 2.60 -6.40 -2.65
N PRO A 79 3.14 -5.49 -3.48
CA PRO A 79 4.42 -5.72 -4.15
C PRO A 79 5.56 -5.76 -3.14
N PHE A 80 6.77 -6.15 -3.56
CA PHE A 80 7.98 -6.12 -2.73
C PHE A 80 8.08 -7.18 -1.61
N GLN A 81 7.55 -8.37 -1.85
CA GLN A 81 7.77 -9.50 -0.95
C GLN A 81 9.10 -10.24 -1.24
N ASN A 82 9.99 -9.63 -2.04
CA ASN A 82 11.28 -10.22 -2.35
C ASN A 82 12.22 -10.16 -1.14
N PRO A 83 13.01 -11.21 -0.90
CA PRO A 83 13.94 -11.23 0.21
C PRO A 83 15.00 -10.12 0.12
N VAL A 84 15.34 -9.53 1.27
CA VAL A 84 16.42 -8.55 1.38
C VAL A 84 17.74 -9.27 1.66
N ILE A 85 18.64 -9.21 0.69
CA ILE A 85 19.95 -9.87 0.79
C ILE A 85 20.93 -8.99 1.56
N ALA A 86 21.63 -9.58 2.54
CA ALA A 86 22.70 -8.95 3.30
C ALA A 86 24.01 -8.88 2.46
N LYS A 87 24.04 -7.99 1.45
CA LYS A 87 25.14 -7.89 0.48
C LYS A 87 26.49 -7.65 1.14
N GLN A 88 26.56 -6.73 2.10
CA GLN A 88 27.82 -6.44 2.82
C GLN A 88 28.33 -7.66 3.57
N HIS A 89 27.46 -8.41 4.23
CA HIS A 89 27.84 -9.66 4.91
C HIS A 89 28.39 -10.69 3.94
N TYR A 90 27.74 -10.85 2.77
CA TYR A 90 28.22 -11.75 1.72
C TYR A 90 29.63 -11.37 1.22
N HIS A 91 29.87 -10.09 0.98
CA HIS A 91 31.19 -9.62 0.51
C HIS A 91 32.30 -9.83 1.54
N THR A 92 31.99 -9.79 2.83
CA THR A 92 33.01 -9.94 3.90
C THR A 92 33.23 -11.38 4.31
N THR A 93 32.21 -12.24 4.25
CA THR A 93 32.26 -13.60 4.82
C THR A 93 32.10 -14.72 3.78
N GLY A 94 31.67 -14.39 2.55
CA GLY A 94 31.31 -15.37 1.53
C GLY A 94 30.01 -16.13 1.82
N THR A 95 29.32 -15.84 2.95
CA THR A 95 28.10 -16.53 3.35
C THR A 95 26.87 -15.73 2.97
N LEU A 96 25.98 -16.33 2.17
CA LEU A 96 24.73 -15.70 1.80
C LEU A 96 23.73 -15.73 2.97
N ARG A 97 23.26 -14.57 3.35
CA ARG A 97 22.18 -14.38 4.34
C ARG A 97 21.17 -13.38 3.80
N TRP A 98 19.91 -13.54 4.19
CA TRP A 98 18.81 -12.66 3.76
C TRP A 98 17.73 -12.58 4.83
N PHE A 99 16.83 -11.59 4.69
CA PHE A 99 15.58 -11.51 5.41
C PHE A 99 14.44 -11.79 4.46
N GLU A 100 13.56 -12.70 4.83
CA GLU A 100 12.27 -12.89 4.18
C GLU A 100 11.31 -11.81 4.68
N ILE A 101 10.60 -11.15 3.77
CA ILE A 101 9.65 -10.10 4.12
C ILE A 101 8.26 -10.70 4.19
N TYR A 102 7.55 -10.39 5.27
CA TYR A 102 6.17 -10.78 5.49
C TYR A 102 5.35 -9.56 5.90
N PHE A 103 4.16 -9.44 5.32
CA PHE A 103 3.16 -8.47 5.75
C PHE A 103 2.13 -9.22 6.56
N VAL A 104 1.82 -8.74 7.76
CA VAL A 104 0.93 -9.41 8.69
C VAL A 104 0.07 -8.38 9.39
N PHE A 105 -1.23 -8.61 9.47
CA PHE A 105 -2.10 -7.74 10.25
C PHE A 105 -1.90 -7.97 11.76
N THR A 106 -2.13 -6.93 12.55
CA THR A 106 -1.97 -6.92 14.01
C THR A 106 -2.63 -8.15 14.66
N ASN A 107 -3.85 -8.49 14.25
CA ASN A 107 -4.62 -9.60 14.81
C ASN A 107 -4.03 -10.99 14.51
N ASP A 108 -3.32 -11.11 13.38
CA ASP A 108 -2.80 -12.39 12.89
C ASP A 108 -1.35 -12.63 13.33
N LEU A 109 -0.71 -11.61 13.97
CA LEU A 109 0.70 -11.60 14.29
C LEU A 109 1.11 -12.77 15.22
N GLN A 110 0.35 -13.04 16.26
CA GLN A 110 0.64 -14.10 17.21
C GLN A 110 0.55 -15.49 16.55
N TYR A 111 -0.48 -15.71 15.74
CA TYR A 111 -0.66 -16.94 14.99
C TYR A 111 0.45 -17.14 13.97
N PHE A 112 0.80 -16.07 13.23
CA PHE A 112 1.87 -16.12 12.26
C PHE A 112 3.21 -16.55 12.88
N ILE A 113 3.62 -15.94 13.98
CA ILE A 113 4.89 -16.25 14.64
C ILE A 113 4.91 -17.68 15.20
N SER A 114 3.77 -18.18 15.69
CA SER A 114 3.70 -19.55 16.25
C SER A 114 3.67 -20.64 15.17
N THR A 115 3.27 -20.32 13.94
CA THR A 115 3.10 -21.32 12.87
C THR A 115 4.14 -21.25 11.77
N LYS A 116 4.73 -20.06 11.52
CA LYS A 116 5.65 -19.84 10.41
C LYS A 116 7.09 -20.08 10.82
N SER A 117 7.70 -21.14 10.32
CA SER A 117 9.15 -21.37 10.46
C SER A 117 9.92 -20.66 9.36
N SER A 118 11.10 -20.15 9.69
CA SER A 118 12.03 -19.58 8.73
C SER A 118 12.81 -20.66 8.00
N LYS A 119 13.30 -20.33 6.80
CA LYS A 119 14.27 -21.16 6.09
C LYS A 119 15.64 -21.08 6.78
N ILE A 120 16.45 -22.11 6.58
CA ILE A 120 17.83 -22.15 7.08
C ILE A 120 18.60 -20.94 6.53
N ASN A 121 19.33 -20.23 7.41
CA ASN A 121 20.13 -19.02 7.13
C ASN A 121 19.32 -17.75 6.75
N ALA A 122 18.00 -17.76 6.88
CA ALA A 122 17.17 -16.59 6.69
C ALA A 122 16.75 -15.99 8.04
N GLY A 123 16.62 -14.65 8.08
CA GLY A 123 15.86 -13.94 9.11
C GLY A 123 14.46 -13.62 8.59
N GLN A 124 13.61 -13.12 9.46
CA GLN A 124 12.28 -12.65 9.13
C GLN A 124 12.18 -11.15 9.36
N MET A 125 11.65 -10.42 8.38
CA MET A 125 11.23 -9.03 8.53
C MET A 125 9.72 -8.99 8.43
N ILE A 126 9.08 -8.74 9.54
CA ILE A 126 7.62 -8.74 9.65
C ILE A 126 7.13 -7.30 9.65
N ILE A 127 6.46 -6.91 8.58
CA ILE A 127 5.82 -5.61 8.44
C ILE A 127 4.40 -5.72 8.97
N VAL A 128 4.15 -5.11 10.12
CA VAL A 128 2.86 -5.18 10.78
C VAL A 128 1.95 -4.10 10.23
N LEU A 129 0.82 -4.53 9.68
CA LEU A 129 -0.23 -3.67 9.16
C LEU A 129 -1.35 -3.52 10.20
N LYS A 130 -1.81 -2.30 10.42
CA LYS A 130 -2.96 -2.05 11.30
C LYS A 130 -4.25 -1.93 10.49
N LYS A 131 -5.38 -2.27 11.11
CA LYS A 131 -6.69 -1.95 10.58
C LYS A 131 -6.98 -0.45 10.78
N LYS A 132 -7.93 0.08 10.00
CA LYS A 132 -8.28 1.51 10.01
C LYS A 132 -8.67 2.04 11.39
N GLU A 133 -9.23 1.19 12.23
CA GLU A 133 -9.76 1.53 13.55
C GLU A 133 -8.71 1.38 14.68
N GLU A 134 -7.55 0.78 14.40
CA GLU A 134 -6.51 0.52 15.38
C GLU A 134 -5.59 1.74 15.53
N ALA A 135 -5.20 2.04 16.77
CA ALA A 135 -4.22 3.06 17.06
C ALA A 135 -2.78 2.52 16.87
N ARG A 136 -1.81 3.42 16.83
CA ARG A 136 -0.39 3.06 16.71
C ARG A 136 0.10 2.30 17.94
N GLU A 137 -0.42 2.64 19.09
CA GLU A 137 -0.16 1.99 20.37
C GLU A 137 -0.55 0.51 20.36
N ASP A 138 -1.67 0.18 19.72
CA ASP A 138 -2.15 -1.22 19.61
C ASP A 138 -1.14 -2.09 18.85
N VAL A 139 -0.50 -1.55 17.80
CA VAL A 139 0.55 -2.23 17.03
C VAL A 139 1.78 -2.48 17.93
N HIS A 140 2.19 -1.48 18.70
CA HIS A 140 3.31 -1.63 19.63
C HIS A 140 3.03 -2.68 20.71
N ASP A 141 1.83 -2.71 21.25
CA ASP A 141 1.44 -3.67 22.27
C ASP A 141 1.34 -5.10 21.69
N ALA A 142 0.84 -5.24 20.47
CA ALA A 142 0.84 -6.50 19.76
C ALA A 142 2.27 -7.02 19.53
N ILE A 143 3.21 -6.17 19.08
CA ILE A 143 4.61 -6.54 18.90
C ILE A 143 5.25 -6.93 20.24
N ARG A 144 5.01 -6.18 21.32
CA ARG A 144 5.51 -6.52 22.67
C ARG A 144 5.01 -7.87 23.15
N SER A 145 3.75 -8.18 22.92
CA SER A 145 3.14 -9.45 23.33
C SER A 145 3.82 -10.67 22.73
N VAL A 146 4.31 -10.55 21.49
CA VAL A 146 4.97 -11.64 20.75
C VAL A 146 6.50 -11.65 20.89
N THR A 147 7.11 -10.63 21.49
CA THR A 147 8.57 -10.52 21.64
C THR A 147 9.18 -11.69 22.38
N ASN A 148 8.48 -12.26 23.35
CA ASN A 148 8.98 -13.43 24.07
C ASN A 148 8.94 -14.71 23.24
N LEU A 149 7.99 -14.81 22.30
CA LEU A 149 7.91 -15.94 21.36
C LEU A 149 9.05 -15.87 20.35
N THR A 150 9.39 -14.67 19.86
CA THR A 150 10.49 -14.51 18.90
C THR A 150 11.86 -14.81 19.47
N LYS A 151 12.07 -14.65 20.79
CA LYS A 151 13.32 -15.04 21.47
C LYS A 151 13.58 -16.54 21.47
N GLN A 152 12.57 -17.35 21.24
CA GLN A 152 12.68 -18.82 21.18
C GLN A 152 12.98 -19.33 19.77
N LEU A 153 13.00 -18.44 18.77
CA LEU A 153 13.28 -18.80 17.38
C LEU A 153 14.79 -18.85 17.12
N ASP A 154 15.22 -19.78 16.28
CA ASP A 154 16.63 -19.96 15.91
C ASP A 154 17.15 -18.94 14.89
N HIS A 155 16.35 -17.94 14.57
CA HIS A 155 16.66 -16.92 13.56
C HIS A 155 16.23 -15.52 14.02
N PRO A 156 16.89 -14.46 13.51
CA PRO A 156 16.54 -13.10 13.87
C PRO A 156 15.18 -12.69 13.27
N VAL A 157 14.40 -11.98 14.07
CA VAL A 157 13.13 -11.36 13.65
C VAL A 157 13.22 -9.86 13.83
N LEU A 158 12.87 -9.13 12.79
CA LEU A 158 12.72 -7.67 12.78
C LEU A 158 11.26 -7.32 12.60
N PHE A 159 10.77 -6.38 13.38
CA PHE A 159 9.45 -5.80 13.22
C PHE A 159 9.55 -4.40 12.64
N GLY A 160 8.72 -4.13 11.65
CA GLY A 160 8.50 -2.81 11.08
C GLY A 160 7.01 -2.50 11.01
N PHE A 161 6.67 -1.22 11.07
CA PHE A 161 5.31 -0.77 10.76
C PHE A 161 5.41 0.51 9.92
N PRO A 162 4.72 0.54 8.76
CA PRO A 162 4.74 1.70 7.88
C PRO A 162 3.89 2.83 8.44
N GLU A 163 4.27 4.08 8.15
CA GLU A 163 3.47 5.25 8.51
C GLU A 163 2.24 5.42 7.61
N ASN A 164 2.32 4.92 6.38
CA ASN A 164 1.31 5.03 5.34
C ASN A 164 0.61 3.68 5.04
N ASP A 165 0.46 2.84 6.05
CA ASP A 165 -0.16 1.51 5.92
C ASP A 165 -1.58 1.55 5.33
N GLN A 166 -2.38 2.56 5.66
CA GLN A 166 -3.74 2.71 5.13
C GLN A 166 -3.74 2.96 3.62
N GLN A 167 -2.80 3.76 3.12
CA GLN A 167 -2.66 3.98 1.69
C GLN A 167 -2.23 2.68 0.99
N LEU A 168 -1.28 1.95 1.55
CA LEU A 168 -0.82 0.67 1.01
C LEU A 168 -1.96 -0.36 0.93
N ILE A 169 -2.77 -0.45 1.99
CA ILE A 169 -3.93 -1.34 2.05
C ILE A 169 -4.96 -0.94 0.99
N GLN A 170 -5.25 0.35 0.86
CA GLN A 170 -6.20 0.84 -0.14
C GLN A 170 -5.73 0.55 -1.56
N GLU A 171 -4.47 0.82 -1.88
CA GLU A 171 -3.90 0.53 -3.21
C GLU A 171 -3.90 -0.97 -3.52
N ALA A 172 -3.64 -1.83 -2.53
CA ALA A 172 -3.73 -3.28 -2.69
C ALA A 172 -5.17 -3.77 -2.92
N GLN A 173 -6.14 -3.14 -2.27
CA GLN A 173 -7.57 -3.41 -2.50
C GLN A 173 -8.02 -2.98 -3.89
N GLU A 174 -7.60 -1.80 -4.35
CA GLU A 174 -7.88 -1.29 -5.69
C GLU A 174 -7.27 -2.20 -6.76
N LEU A 175 -6.03 -2.68 -6.56
CA LEU A 175 -5.40 -3.65 -7.45
C LEU A 175 -6.19 -4.97 -7.50
N SER A 176 -6.62 -5.48 -6.36
CA SER A 176 -7.47 -6.68 -6.26
C SER A 176 -8.81 -6.53 -7.00
N ALA A 177 -9.37 -5.32 -7.01
CA ALA A 177 -10.60 -5.02 -7.75
C ALA A 177 -10.35 -4.96 -9.26
N LEU A 178 -9.21 -4.37 -9.69
CA LEU A 178 -8.82 -4.28 -11.09
C LEU A 178 -8.54 -5.64 -11.74
N GLU A 179 -7.96 -6.58 -11.00
CA GLU A 179 -7.67 -7.94 -11.50
C GLU A 179 -8.94 -8.77 -11.80
N LYS A 180 -10.10 -8.30 -11.34
CA LYS A 180 -11.40 -8.96 -11.56
C LYS A 180 -12.23 -8.35 -12.69
N ILE A 181 -11.78 -7.23 -13.25
CA ILE A 181 -12.36 -6.57 -14.41
C ILE A 181 -11.80 -7.14 -15.70
#